data_0af0c96952c6b09af657dc48f59c06c7
#
_entry.id   0af0c96952c6b09af657dc48f59c06c7
#
_cell.length_a   1.000
_cell.length_b   1.000
_cell.length_c   1.000
_cell.angle_alpha   90.00
_cell.angle_beta   90.00
_cell.angle_gamma   90.00
#
_symmetry.space_group_name_H-M   'P 1'
#
loop_
_entity.id
_entity.type
_entity.pdbx_description
1 polymer ?
#
loop_
_entity_poly.entity_id
_entity_poly.type
_entity_poly.pdbx_seq_one_letter_code
_entity_poly.pdbx_strand_id
1 'polypeptide(L)'
;MRTTFVGWYAKSPEQLKALWDAALIVPDTNILLHLLRHSAEVRGQLMDVFERKEASLWIPYQVGIEFQRRRLDVQQHALDAYDRLGTDLTKFVNQAKDGINQYRAHPVIDIERELSALDVYQGEFQQRIAAAKAQHSAEELNASFAKVTELFAGKVGAKPSAERIAAIHKEGNDRYAKKIPPGFEDAKKAADGGDKFGDLVIWMEMVEKAKADKRPIIFVTDDGKSDWWHIHRGKKMGPHPALIEEFLAMTGQEFHIYELLQFLRYAAGTGSQIKEASVQKIADSIAAEAETETPGSAAEQATSQRALRAELRSKEAELDGLIKSLIDLPPTSQQAATADEDVKQVLKARIREVTSLATAIREQLAALEGDSGS
;
A
#
# COMPACT_ATOMS: atom_id res chain seq x y z
N MET A 1 -5.08 32.74 14.37
CA MET A 1 -4.53 31.39 14.45
C MET A 1 -4.69 30.63 13.13
N ARG A 2 -5.91 30.34 12.61
CA ARG A 2 -6.08 29.55 11.36
C ARG A 2 -5.46 30.22 10.13
N THR A 3 -5.53 31.52 10.01
CA THR A 3 -4.95 32.29 8.88
C THR A 3 -3.43 32.39 8.94
N THR A 4 -2.84 32.34 10.14
CA THR A 4 -1.40 32.45 10.35
C THR A 4 -0.70 31.08 10.24
N PHE A 5 -1.37 30.03 10.68
CA PHE A 5 -0.83 28.66 10.72
C PHE A 5 -1.67 27.72 9.84
N VAL A 6 -1.87 28.11 8.59
CA VAL A 6 -2.77 27.43 7.66
C VAL A 6 -2.42 25.96 7.45
N GLY A 7 -1.14 25.60 7.48
CA GLY A 7 -0.65 24.25 7.31
C GLY A 7 -1.00 23.28 8.46
N TRP A 8 -1.37 23.82 9.64
CA TRP A 8 -1.63 23.03 10.86
C TRP A 8 -3.10 22.67 11.07
N TYR A 9 -3.99 23.16 10.22
CA TYR A 9 -5.42 22.95 10.37
C TYR A 9 -5.96 22.07 9.24
N ALA A 10 -6.67 21.03 9.61
CA ALA A 10 -7.40 20.23 8.63
C ALA A 10 -8.42 21.07 7.87
N LYS A 11 -8.56 20.83 6.57
CA LYS A 11 -9.57 21.46 5.72
C LYS A 11 -10.97 20.92 6.08
N SER A 12 -11.97 21.78 6.01
CA SER A 12 -13.37 21.34 6.15
C SER A 12 -13.82 20.55 4.91
N PRO A 13 -14.91 19.76 5.00
CA PRO A 13 -15.48 19.08 3.83
C PRO A 13 -15.79 20.01 2.67
N GLU A 14 -16.28 21.23 2.96
CA GLU A 14 -16.59 22.25 1.95
C GLU A 14 -15.32 22.77 1.27
N GLN A 15 -14.26 22.99 2.04
CA GLN A 15 -12.94 23.40 1.50
C GLN A 15 -12.35 22.30 0.63
N LEU A 16 -12.44 21.02 1.07
CA LEU A 16 -11.96 19.89 0.27
C LEU A 16 -12.76 19.75 -1.02
N LYS A 17 -14.08 19.96 -0.99
CA LYS A 17 -14.92 19.95 -2.18
C LYS A 17 -14.54 21.08 -3.16
N ALA A 18 -14.41 22.30 -2.68
CA ALA A 18 -13.99 23.43 -3.51
C ALA A 18 -12.62 23.20 -4.15
N LEU A 19 -11.68 22.65 -3.37
CA LEU A 19 -10.36 22.27 -3.86
C LEU A 19 -10.44 21.19 -4.94
N TRP A 20 -11.22 20.13 -4.72
CA TRP A 20 -11.44 19.03 -5.68
C TRP A 20 -12.01 19.51 -7.02
N ASP A 21 -12.89 20.51 -6.97
CA ASP A 21 -13.53 21.04 -8.17
C ASP A 21 -12.59 21.97 -8.98
N ALA A 22 -11.67 22.66 -8.31
CA ALA A 22 -10.78 23.66 -8.91
C ALA A 22 -9.37 23.19 -9.24
N ALA A 23 -8.85 22.18 -8.51
CA ALA A 23 -7.45 21.81 -8.55
C ALA A 23 -7.02 21.13 -9.85
N LEU A 24 -5.73 21.27 -10.16
CA LEU A 24 -5.03 20.29 -10.99
C LEU A 24 -4.79 19.04 -10.16
N ILE A 25 -5.05 17.87 -10.74
CA ILE A 25 -4.75 16.56 -10.16
C ILE A 25 -3.41 16.12 -10.75
N VAL A 26 -2.45 15.92 -9.87
CA VAL A 26 -1.08 15.55 -10.22
C VAL A 26 -0.77 14.19 -9.63
N PRO A 27 -0.91 13.10 -10.40
CA PRO A 27 -0.46 11.79 -9.96
C PRO A 27 1.07 11.71 -9.99
N ASP A 28 1.63 11.09 -8.96
CA ASP A 28 3.03 10.74 -8.87
C ASP A 28 3.39 9.54 -9.74
N THR A 29 4.67 9.28 -9.92
CA THR A 29 5.20 8.14 -10.69
C THR A 29 4.64 6.80 -10.21
N ASN A 30 4.61 6.58 -8.89
CA ASN A 30 4.07 5.35 -8.31
C ASN A 30 2.60 5.13 -8.66
N ILE A 31 1.78 6.20 -8.70
CA ILE A 31 0.37 6.15 -9.08
C ILE A 31 0.20 5.79 -10.57
N LEU A 32 1.04 6.33 -11.45
CA LEU A 32 1.01 5.97 -12.87
C LEU A 32 1.43 4.50 -13.09
N LEU A 33 2.41 4.01 -12.33
CA LEU A 33 2.86 2.63 -12.41
C LEU A 33 1.79 1.65 -11.91
N HIS A 34 0.91 2.03 -10.98
CA HIS A 34 -0.25 1.21 -10.59
C HIS A 34 -1.18 0.89 -11.77
N LEU A 35 -1.28 1.78 -12.76
CA LEU A 35 -2.03 1.54 -14.01
C LEU A 35 -1.42 0.44 -14.89
N LEU A 36 -0.20 -0.02 -14.59
CA LEU A 36 0.47 -1.08 -15.35
C LEU A 36 0.54 -2.41 -14.59
N ARG A 37 0.52 -2.41 -13.25
CA ARG A 37 0.79 -3.59 -12.44
C ARG A 37 -0.41 -4.21 -11.73
N HIS A 38 -1.49 -3.45 -11.53
CA HIS A 38 -2.67 -3.98 -10.86
C HIS A 38 -3.58 -4.80 -11.79
N SER A 39 -4.54 -5.52 -11.20
CA SER A 39 -5.57 -6.25 -11.95
C SER A 39 -6.36 -5.33 -12.88
N ALA A 40 -6.93 -5.88 -13.96
CA ALA A 40 -7.72 -5.11 -14.92
C ALA A 40 -8.89 -4.35 -14.26
N GLU A 41 -9.50 -4.93 -13.21
CA GLU A 41 -10.57 -4.28 -12.44
C GLU A 41 -10.05 -3.01 -11.73
N VAL A 42 -8.93 -3.11 -11.04
CA VAL A 42 -8.30 -2.00 -10.31
C VAL A 42 -7.84 -0.91 -11.27
N ARG A 43 -7.14 -1.31 -12.35
CA ARG A 43 -6.69 -0.37 -13.40
C ARG A 43 -7.87 0.37 -14.02
N GLY A 44 -8.97 -0.35 -14.32
CA GLY A 44 -10.18 0.23 -14.89
C GLY A 44 -10.79 1.32 -14.00
N GLN A 45 -10.84 1.10 -12.69
CA GLN A 45 -11.40 2.07 -11.75
C GLN A 45 -10.53 3.32 -11.59
N LEU A 46 -9.21 3.14 -11.48
CA LEU A 46 -8.29 4.26 -11.42
C LEU A 46 -8.33 5.08 -12.72
N MET A 47 -8.40 4.39 -13.87
CA MET A 47 -8.53 5.03 -15.18
C MET A 47 -9.84 5.82 -15.28
N ASP A 48 -10.98 5.26 -14.86
CA ASP A 48 -12.29 5.93 -14.86
C ASP A 48 -12.26 7.26 -14.06
N VAL A 49 -11.58 7.29 -12.92
CA VAL A 49 -11.41 8.53 -12.14
C VAL A 49 -10.58 9.56 -12.90
N PHE A 50 -9.48 9.13 -13.50
CA PHE A 50 -8.63 10.03 -14.25
C PHE A 50 -9.32 10.54 -15.54
N GLU A 51 -10.04 9.70 -16.27
CA GLU A 51 -10.81 10.11 -17.45
C GLU A 51 -11.88 11.15 -17.09
N ARG A 52 -12.60 10.98 -15.99
CA ARG A 52 -13.58 11.99 -15.51
C ARG A 52 -12.94 13.31 -15.10
N LYS A 53 -11.70 13.29 -14.69
CA LYS A 53 -10.92 14.47 -14.30
C LYS A 53 -9.92 14.89 -15.38
N GLU A 54 -10.07 14.39 -16.60
CA GLU A 54 -9.12 14.59 -17.69
C GLU A 54 -8.70 16.03 -17.92
N ALA A 55 -9.65 16.98 -17.89
CA ALA A 55 -9.39 18.41 -18.05
C ALA A 55 -8.56 19.03 -16.90
N SER A 56 -8.43 18.32 -15.78
CA SER A 56 -7.68 18.75 -14.60
C SER A 56 -6.41 17.95 -14.37
N LEU A 57 -6.11 16.97 -15.22
CA LEU A 57 -4.88 16.17 -15.10
C LEU A 57 -3.67 16.95 -15.61
N TRP A 58 -2.59 16.80 -14.91
CA TRP A 58 -1.27 17.28 -15.34
C TRP A 58 -0.18 16.49 -14.57
N ILE A 59 0.96 16.28 -15.22
CA ILE A 59 2.13 15.69 -14.55
C ILE A 59 3.38 16.55 -14.80
N PRO A 60 4.26 16.67 -13.77
CA PRO A 60 5.61 17.19 -13.93
C PRO A 60 6.40 16.42 -14.99
N TYR A 61 7.33 17.05 -15.66
CA TYR A 61 8.26 16.38 -16.57
C TYR A 61 9.05 15.28 -15.84
N GLN A 62 9.45 15.56 -14.59
CA GLN A 62 10.19 14.60 -13.75
C GLN A 62 9.37 13.32 -13.52
N VAL A 63 8.09 13.41 -13.20
CA VAL A 63 7.19 12.26 -13.08
C VAL A 63 7.12 11.48 -14.40
N GLY A 64 6.97 12.20 -15.51
CA GLY A 64 6.91 11.57 -16.84
C GLY A 64 8.16 10.78 -17.19
N ILE A 65 9.36 11.34 -16.95
CA ILE A 65 10.63 10.65 -17.27
C ILE A 65 10.90 9.47 -16.32
N GLU A 66 10.56 9.58 -15.05
CA GLU A 66 10.65 8.46 -14.11
C GLU A 66 9.71 7.33 -14.50
N PHE A 67 8.46 7.64 -14.87
CA PHE A 67 7.52 6.66 -15.38
C PHE A 67 8.07 5.92 -16.61
N GLN A 68 8.63 6.66 -17.59
CA GLN A 68 9.22 6.04 -18.78
C GLN A 68 10.40 5.13 -18.46
N ARG A 69 11.23 5.48 -17.49
CA ARG A 69 12.39 4.68 -17.07
C ARG A 69 11.97 3.39 -16.35
N ARG A 70 10.92 3.46 -15.50
CA ARG A 70 10.52 2.34 -14.63
C ARG A 70 9.45 1.42 -15.23
N ARG A 71 8.69 1.87 -16.23
CA ARG A 71 7.53 1.12 -16.74
C ARG A 71 7.86 -0.27 -17.28
N LEU A 72 9.00 -0.43 -17.96
CA LEU A 72 9.40 -1.73 -18.54
C LEU A 72 9.74 -2.73 -17.44
N ASP A 73 10.46 -2.28 -16.40
CA ASP A 73 10.81 -3.13 -15.26
C ASP A 73 9.54 -3.56 -14.51
N VAL A 74 8.60 -2.63 -14.31
CA VAL A 74 7.30 -2.93 -13.66
C VAL A 74 6.49 -3.95 -14.47
N GLN A 75 6.44 -3.79 -15.80
CA GLN A 75 5.76 -4.73 -16.67
C GLN A 75 6.43 -6.13 -16.63
N GLN A 76 7.76 -6.17 -16.67
CA GLN A 76 8.50 -7.43 -16.59
C GLN A 76 8.32 -8.11 -15.23
N HIS A 77 8.41 -7.37 -14.13
CA HIS A 77 8.18 -7.90 -12.79
C HIS A 77 6.77 -8.50 -12.61
N ALA A 78 5.75 -7.89 -13.23
CA ALA A 78 4.40 -8.42 -13.21
C ALA A 78 4.29 -9.77 -13.95
N LEU A 79 5.02 -9.95 -15.05
CA LEU A 79 5.09 -11.23 -15.77
C LEU A 79 5.91 -12.28 -15.02
N ASP A 80 7.05 -11.88 -14.44
CA ASP A 80 7.90 -12.78 -13.66
C ASP A 80 7.24 -13.28 -12.37
N ALA A 81 6.27 -12.54 -11.84
CA ALA A 81 5.52 -12.94 -10.66
C ALA A 81 4.77 -14.27 -10.86
N TYR A 82 4.28 -14.56 -12.08
CA TYR A 82 3.63 -15.83 -12.40
C TYR A 82 4.61 -17.00 -12.28
N ASP A 83 5.83 -16.85 -12.81
CA ASP A 83 6.86 -17.90 -12.79
C ASP A 83 7.37 -18.13 -11.35
N ARG A 84 7.54 -17.03 -10.59
CA ARG A 84 7.92 -17.12 -9.17
C ARG A 84 6.85 -17.85 -8.37
N LEU A 85 5.58 -17.48 -8.53
CA LEU A 85 4.47 -18.11 -7.81
C LEU A 85 4.38 -19.63 -8.11
N GLY A 86 4.54 -20.03 -9.38
CA GLY A 86 4.59 -21.43 -9.78
C GLY A 86 5.76 -22.19 -9.15
N THR A 87 6.95 -21.54 -9.10
CA THR A 87 8.15 -22.11 -8.49
C THR A 87 8.00 -22.27 -6.98
N ASP A 88 7.48 -21.27 -6.30
CA ASP A 88 7.32 -21.29 -4.84
C ASP A 88 6.28 -22.31 -4.41
N LEU A 89 5.14 -22.42 -5.12
CA LEU A 89 4.18 -23.49 -4.85
C LEU A 89 4.83 -24.87 -5.01
N THR A 90 5.63 -25.07 -6.07
CA THR A 90 6.33 -26.36 -6.29
C THR A 90 7.24 -26.70 -5.11
N LYS A 91 7.98 -25.73 -4.57
CA LYS A 91 8.81 -25.93 -3.37
C LYS A 91 7.97 -26.34 -2.16
N PHE A 92 6.86 -25.61 -1.89
CA PHE A 92 5.98 -25.90 -0.76
C PHE A 92 5.32 -27.27 -0.87
N VAL A 93 4.85 -27.66 -2.05
CA VAL A 93 4.26 -28.98 -2.28
C VAL A 93 5.29 -30.08 -2.06
N ASN A 94 6.53 -29.91 -2.54
CA ASN A 94 7.60 -30.88 -2.32
C ASN A 94 7.94 -31.01 -0.82
N GLN A 95 8.04 -29.90 -0.08
CA GLN A 95 8.25 -29.94 1.37
C GLN A 95 7.11 -30.66 2.10
N ALA A 96 5.85 -30.40 1.69
CA ALA A 96 4.70 -31.10 2.25
C ALA A 96 4.75 -32.60 1.97
N LYS A 97 5.10 -33.03 0.75
CA LYS A 97 5.27 -34.42 0.37
C LYS A 97 6.36 -35.09 1.18
N ASP A 98 7.50 -34.44 1.37
CA ASP A 98 8.61 -34.95 2.18
C ASP A 98 8.17 -35.18 3.64
N GLY A 99 7.42 -34.21 4.20
CA GLY A 99 6.83 -34.33 5.53
C GLY A 99 5.83 -35.47 5.65
N ILE A 100 4.93 -35.63 4.68
CA ILE A 100 3.91 -36.71 4.66
C ILE A 100 4.55 -38.09 4.47
N ASN A 101 5.60 -38.20 3.65
CA ASN A 101 6.32 -39.45 3.41
C ASN A 101 6.89 -40.11 4.67
N GLN A 102 7.16 -39.32 5.72
CA GLN A 102 7.63 -39.84 7.00
C GLN A 102 6.60 -40.76 7.69
N TYR A 103 5.32 -40.64 7.30
CA TYR A 103 4.20 -41.40 7.86
C TYR A 103 3.75 -42.57 6.99
N ARG A 104 4.56 -43.05 6.00
CA ARG A 104 4.20 -44.15 5.09
C ARG A 104 3.80 -45.47 5.78
N ALA A 105 4.27 -45.71 7.00
CA ALA A 105 3.92 -46.88 7.78
C ALA A 105 2.69 -46.68 8.69
N HIS A 106 1.93 -45.60 8.53
CA HIS A 106 0.77 -45.33 9.36
C HIS A 106 -0.38 -46.32 9.08
N PRO A 107 -0.96 -46.95 10.10
CA PRO A 107 -1.88 -48.06 9.89
C PRO A 107 -3.27 -47.69 9.37
N VAL A 108 -3.64 -46.41 9.45
CA VAL A 108 -5.00 -45.92 9.13
C VAL A 108 -5.01 -44.85 8.02
N ILE A 109 -3.95 -44.07 7.90
CA ILE A 109 -3.89 -42.95 6.90
C ILE A 109 -3.33 -43.51 5.60
N ASP A 110 -4.07 -43.32 4.51
CA ASP A 110 -3.63 -43.64 3.14
C ASP A 110 -2.72 -42.51 2.61
N ILE A 111 -1.42 -42.66 2.85
CA ILE A 111 -0.40 -41.69 2.50
C ILE A 111 -0.28 -41.52 0.97
N GLU A 112 -0.43 -42.59 0.20
CA GLU A 112 -0.34 -42.53 -1.28
C GLU A 112 -1.50 -41.70 -1.85
N ARG A 113 -2.68 -41.78 -1.26
CA ARG A 113 -3.82 -40.94 -1.62
C ARG A 113 -3.55 -39.48 -1.35
N GLU A 114 -2.99 -39.12 -0.19
CA GLU A 114 -2.68 -37.72 0.17
C GLU A 114 -1.56 -37.15 -0.70
N LEU A 115 -0.54 -37.93 -1.03
CA LEU A 115 0.52 -37.51 -1.96
C LEU A 115 -0.05 -37.26 -3.36
N SER A 116 -0.91 -38.16 -3.86
CA SER A 116 -1.57 -38.00 -5.16
C SER A 116 -2.46 -36.75 -5.21
N ALA A 117 -3.16 -36.42 -4.12
CA ALA A 117 -3.97 -35.22 -4.03
C ALA A 117 -3.12 -33.95 -4.15
N LEU A 118 -1.92 -33.91 -3.55
CA LEU A 118 -0.97 -32.82 -3.70
C LEU A 118 -0.47 -32.68 -5.14
N ASP A 119 -0.21 -33.79 -5.85
CA ASP A 119 0.19 -33.77 -7.26
C ASP A 119 -0.90 -33.20 -8.15
N VAL A 120 -2.15 -33.62 -7.95
CA VAL A 120 -3.31 -33.11 -8.69
C VAL A 120 -3.45 -31.60 -8.45
N TYR A 121 -3.42 -31.17 -7.18
CA TYR A 121 -3.51 -29.74 -6.84
C TYR A 121 -2.41 -28.91 -7.50
N GLN A 122 -1.16 -29.38 -7.46
CA GLN A 122 -0.02 -28.69 -8.09
C GLN A 122 -0.23 -28.54 -9.60
N GLY A 123 -0.65 -29.62 -10.28
CA GLY A 123 -0.91 -29.60 -11.72
C GLY A 123 -2.02 -28.61 -12.11
N GLU A 124 -3.15 -28.63 -11.38
CA GLU A 124 -4.24 -27.69 -11.59
C GLU A 124 -3.83 -26.24 -11.33
N PHE A 125 -3.04 -26.01 -10.29
CA PHE A 125 -2.55 -24.68 -9.98
C PHE A 125 -1.62 -24.14 -11.08
N GLN A 126 -0.68 -24.96 -11.55
CA GLN A 126 0.20 -24.58 -12.65
C GLN A 126 -0.58 -24.24 -13.94
N GLN A 127 -1.63 -25.01 -14.24
CA GLN A 127 -2.51 -24.70 -15.38
C GLN A 127 -3.23 -23.36 -15.20
N ARG A 128 -3.76 -23.06 -13.99
CA ARG A 128 -4.39 -21.75 -13.70
C ARG A 128 -3.42 -20.60 -13.84
N ILE A 129 -2.19 -20.75 -13.34
CA ILE A 129 -1.15 -19.71 -13.47
C ILE A 129 -0.74 -19.50 -14.93
N ALA A 130 -0.56 -20.56 -15.70
CA ALA A 130 -0.24 -20.47 -17.13
C ALA A 130 -1.36 -19.77 -17.91
N ALA A 131 -2.63 -20.10 -17.62
CA ALA A 131 -3.78 -19.43 -18.23
C ALA A 131 -3.87 -17.95 -17.86
N ALA A 132 -3.64 -17.60 -16.58
CA ALA A 132 -3.61 -16.21 -16.11
C ALA A 132 -2.45 -15.43 -16.77
N LYS A 133 -1.25 -16.01 -16.87
CA LYS A 133 -0.10 -15.42 -17.57
C LYS A 133 -0.41 -15.15 -19.05
N ALA A 134 -1.09 -16.09 -19.71
CA ALA A 134 -1.48 -15.94 -21.12
C ALA A 134 -2.52 -14.81 -21.33
N GLN A 135 -3.43 -14.61 -20.36
CA GLN A 135 -4.37 -13.49 -20.38
C GLN A 135 -3.68 -12.14 -20.08
N HIS A 136 -2.63 -12.14 -19.25
CA HIS A 136 -1.82 -10.96 -18.94
C HIS A 136 -0.72 -10.81 -20.00
N SER A 137 -1.13 -10.68 -21.26
CA SER A 137 -0.21 -10.65 -22.38
C SER A 137 0.52 -9.29 -22.49
N ALA A 138 1.65 -9.30 -23.23
CA ALA A 138 2.35 -8.06 -23.58
C ALA A 138 1.43 -7.07 -24.34
N GLU A 139 0.44 -7.58 -25.09
CA GLU A 139 -0.56 -6.76 -25.79
C GLU A 139 -1.48 -6.01 -24.82
N GLU A 140 -1.94 -6.67 -23.75
CA GLU A 140 -2.77 -6.02 -22.70
C GLU A 140 -1.97 -4.94 -21.94
N LEU A 141 -0.71 -5.22 -21.60
CA LEU A 141 0.19 -4.26 -20.98
C LEU A 141 0.48 -3.07 -21.89
N ASN A 142 0.68 -3.30 -23.19
CA ASN A 142 0.86 -2.25 -24.19
C ASN A 142 -0.44 -1.44 -24.39
N ALA A 143 -1.60 -2.06 -24.35
CA ALA A 143 -2.88 -1.37 -24.42
C ALA A 143 -3.10 -0.46 -23.19
N SER A 144 -2.75 -0.93 -22.00
CA SER A 144 -2.79 -0.12 -20.77
C SER A 144 -1.82 1.07 -20.84
N PHE A 145 -0.60 0.85 -21.33
CA PHE A 145 0.36 1.91 -21.56
C PHE A 145 -0.12 2.93 -22.60
N ALA A 146 -0.72 2.46 -23.70
CA ALA A 146 -1.28 3.34 -24.74
C ALA A 146 -2.38 4.27 -24.17
N LYS A 147 -3.27 3.73 -23.33
CA LYS A 147 -4.32 4.53 -22.65
C LYS A 147 -3.71 5.59 -21.74
N VAL A 148 -2.69 5.25 -20.93
CA VAL A 148 -1.99 6.22 -20.09
C VAL A 148 -1.36 7.31 -20.95
N THR A 149 -0.72 6.94 -22.06
CA THR A 149 -0.10 7.89 -22.98
C THR A 149 -1.11 8.85 -23.60
N GLU A 150 -2.27 8.34 -24.03
CA GLU A 150 -3.36 9.14 -24.59
C GLU A 150 -3.94 10.09 -23.51
N LEU A 151 -4.21 9.59 -22.32
CA LEU A 151 -4.77 10.37 -21.22
C LEU A 151 -3.91 11.57 -20.85
N PHE A 152 -2.58 11.43 -20.88
CA PHE A 152 -1.64 12.50 -20.55
C PHE A 152 -1.07 13.22 -21.77
N ALA A 153 -1.59 12.98 -22.98
CA ALA A 153 -1.18 13.71 -24.18
C ALA A 153 -1.43 15.22 -24.00
N GLY A 154 -0.37 16.01 -24.18
CA GLY A 154 -0.42 17.47 -23.97
C GLY A 154 -0.55 17.94 -22.50
N LYS A 155 -0.49 17.03 -21.54
CA LYS A 155 -0.66 17.32 -20.10
C LYS A 155 0.64 17.06 -19.30
N VAL A 156 1.75 16.96 -19.96
CA VAL A 156 3.09 16.81 -19.34
C VAL A 156 3.78 18.17 -19.30
N GLY A 157 4.43 18.47 -18.19
CA GLY A 157 5.27 19.65 -18.04
C GLY A 157 6.39 19.73 -19.08
N ALA A 158 6.80 20.94 -19.43
CA ALA A 158 7.95 21.12 -20.32
C ALA A 158 9.25 20.63 -19.65
N LYS A 159 10.15 20.07 -20.44
CA LYS A 159 11.47 19.65 -19.92
C LYS A 159 12.19 20.86 -19.31
N PRO A 160 12.57 20.82 -18.02
CA PRO A 160 13.36 21.88 -17.41
C PRO A 160 14.73 22.04 -18.11
N SER A 161 15.21 23.28 -18.17
CA SER A 161 16.57 23.52 -18.69
C SER A 161 17.63 22.98 -17.72
N ALA A 162 18.84 22.71 -18.24
CA ALA A 162 19.96 22.25 -17.43
C ALA A 162 20.30 23.25 -16.31
N GLU A 163 20.22 24.54 -16.60
CA GLU A 163 20.46 25.62 -15.63
C GLU A 163 19.40 25.60 -14.52
N ARG A 164 18.11 25.36 -14.87
CA ARG A 164 17.03 25.24 -13.89
C ARG A 164 17.24 24.05 -12.97
N ILE A 165 17.58 22.88 -13.52
CA ILE A 165 17.90 21.68 -12.73
C ILE A 165 19.09 21.94 -11.80
N ALA A 166 20.18 22.56 -12.32
CA ALA A 166 21.35 22.90 -11.50
C ALA A 166 21.00 23.86 -10.35
N ALA A 167 20.10 24.84 -10.59
CA ALA A 167 19.62 25.76 -9.56
C ALA A 167 18.80 25.02 -8.49
N ILE A 168 17.90 24.09 -8.88
CA ILE A 168 17.11 23.28 -7.96
C ILE A 168 18.04 22.37 -7.12
N HIS A 169 19.02 21.74 -7.74
CA HIS A 169 19.98 20.88 -7.02
C HIS A 169 20.83 21.68 -6.01
N LYS A 170 21.23 22.89 -6.36
CA LYS A 170 21.96 23.78 -5.45
C LYS A 170 21.07 24.15 -4.25
N GLU A 171 19.84 24.59 -4.50
CA GLU A 171 18.85 24.87 -3.45
C GLU A 171 18.57 23.62 -2.59
N GLY A 172 18.45 22.46 -3.24
CA GLY A 172 18.19 21.18 -2.59
C GLY A 172 19.25 20.79 -1.54
N ASN A 173 20.54 21.05 -1.80
CA ASN A 173 21.57 20.81 -0.82
C ASN A 173 21.35 21.64 0.47
N ASP A 174 20.98 22.91 0.33
CA ASP A 174 20.72 23.80 1.46
C ASP A 174 19.42 23.40 2.19
N ARG A 175 18.38 23.01 1.45
CA ARG A 175 17.11 22.54 2.00
C ARG A 175 17.29 21.26 2.81
N TYR A 176 17.98 20.27 2.26
CA TYR A 176 18.17 18.97 2.90
C TYR A 176 19.04 19.06 4.17
N ALA A 177 20.07 19.90 4.15
CA ALA A 177 20.87 20.20 5.34
C ALA A 177 20.03 20.78 6.48
N LYS A 178 18.97 21.53 6.16
CA LYS A 178 18.06 22.15 7.12
C LYS A 178 16.78 21.34 7.34
N LYS A 179 16.65 20.14 6.75
CA LYS A 179 15.44 19.30 6.72
C LYS A 179 14.20 20.06 6.26
N ILE A 180 14.32 20.88 5.21
CA ILE A 180 13.19 21.56 4.59
C ILE A 180 12.57 20.62 3.54
N PRO A 181 11.27 20.27 3.65
CA PRO A 181 10.60 19.34 2.74
C PRO A 181 10.37 19.97 1.35
N PRO A 182 10.12 19.15 0.29
CA PRO A 182 10.18 17.71 0.30
C PRO A 182 11.57 17.15 -0.06
N GLY A 183 11.75 15.83 0.05
CA GLY A 183 12.86 15.08 -0.53
C GLY A 183 14.08 14.92 0.39
N PHE A 184 14.11 15.49 1.59
CA PHE A 184 15.28 15.37 2.48
C PHE A 184 15.49 13.94 3.02
N GLU A 185 14.46 13.11 3.06
CA GLU A 185 14.58 11.69 3.40
C GLU A 185 15.39 10.92 2.34
N ASP A 186 15.42 11.41 1.11
CA ASP A 186 16.18 10.82 0.01
C ASP A 186 17.66 11.28 -0.06
N ALA A 187 18.11 12.07 0.90
CA ALA A 187 19.49 12.55 0.94
C ALA A 187 20.55 11.42 0.87
N LYS A 188 20.22 10.21 1.35
CA LYS A 188 21.08 9.03 1.31
C LYS A 188 21.12 8.31 -0.04
N LYS A 189 20.12 8.50 -0.92
CA LYS A 189 20.06 7.81 -2.23
C LYS A 189 21.24 8.14 -3.17
N ALA A 190 21.91 9.24 -2.96
CA ALA A 190 23.10 9.62 -3.74
C ALA A 190 24.24 8.61 -3.62
N ALA A 191 24.32 7.84 -2.53
CA ALA A 191 25.32 6.79 -2.34
C ALA A 191 25.12 5.60 -3.29
N ASP A 192 23.86 5.38 -3.73
CA ASP A 192 23.45 4.27 -4.58
C ASP A 192 23.25 4.68 -6.06
N GLY A 193 23.70 5.88 -6.46
CA GLY A 193 23.59 6.40 -7.83
C GLY A 193 22.20 6.91 -8.23
N GLY A 194 21.26 7.02 -7.29
CA GLY A 194 19.92 7.56 -7.51
C GLY A 194 19.90 9.11 -7.50
N ASP A 195 18.87 9.69 -8.13
CA ASP A 195 18.62 11.13 -8.06
C ASP A 195 17.96 11.50 -6.74
N LYS A 196 18.75 12.03 -5.80
CA LYS A 196 18.25 12.45 -4.48
C LYS A 196 17.32 13.66 -4.52
N PHE A 197 17.28 14.38 -5.64
CA PHE A 197 16.50 15.61 -5.76
C PHE A 197 15.20 15.44 -6.56
N GLY A 198 14.85 14.22 -6.98
CA GLY A 198 13.65 13.96 -7.78
C GLY A 198 12.39 14.57 -7.17
N ASP A 199 12.15 14.34 -5.88
CA ASP A 199 11.00 14.89 -5.15
C ASP A 199 10.99 16.43 -5.13
N LEU A 200 12.17 17.05 -4.98
CA LEU A 200 12.28 18.51 -5.02
C LEU A 200 12.03 19.06 -6.43
N VAL A 201 12.49 18.37 -7.47
CA VAL A 201 12.21 18.76 -8.86
C VAL A 201 10.71 18.71 -9.13
N ILE A 202 10.03 17.62 -8.75
CA ILE A 202 8.57 17.46 -8.84
C ILE A 202 7.86 18.64 -8.13
N TRP A 203 8.31 18.94 -6.90
CA TRP A 203 7.77 20.04 -6.11
C TRP A 203 7.87 21.39 -6.82
N MET A 204 9.06 21.71 -7.33
CA MET A 204 9.29 22.98 -7.99
C MET A 204 8.50 23.11 -9.31
N GLU A 205 8.38 22.03 -10.07
CA GLU A 205 7.53 22.00 -11.26
C GLU A 205 6.04 22.22 -10.91
N MET A 206 5.53 21.62 -9.82
CA MET A 206 4.17 21.84 -9.33
C MET A 206 3.95 23.31 -8.90
N VAL A 207 4.90 23.91 -8.18
CA VAL A 207 4.84 25.33 -7.79
C VAL A 207 4.80 26.23 -9.01
N GLU A 208 5.66 26.00 -9.99
CA GLU A 208 5.70 26.79 -11.24
C GLU A 208 4.38 26.66 -12.01
N LYS A 209 3.83 25.45 -12.13
CA LYS A 209 2.56 25.19 -12.80
C LYS A 209 1.39 25.88 -12.10
N ALA A 210 1.29 25.74 -10.78
CA ALA A 210 0.22 26.37 -10.01
C ALA A 210 0.25 27.90 -10.10
N LYS A 211 1.45 28.48 -10.10
CA LYS A 211 1.66 29.93 -10.27
C LYS A 211 1.25 30.43 -11.65
N ALA A 212 1.61 29.67 -12.71
CA ALA A 212 1.28 30.01 -14.09
C ALA A 212 -0.23 29.92 -14.36
N ASP A 213 -0.86 28.82 -13.94
CA ASP A 213 -2.26 28.55 -14.21
C ASP A 213 -3.21 29.24 -13.19
N LYS A 214 -2.68 29.71 -12.07
CA LYS A 214 -3.45 30.23 -10.91
C LYS A 214 -4.49 29.21 -10.43
N ARG A 215 -4.08 27.95 -10.35
CA ARG A 215 -4.91 26.82 -9.90
C ARG A 215 -4.27 26.11 -8.72
N PRO A 216 -5.07 25.64 -7.74
CA PRO A 216 -4.59 24.80 -6.68
C PRO A 216 -4.13 23.43 -7.20
N ILE A 217 -3.37 22.69 -6.39
CA ILE A 217 -2.89 21.35 -6.74
C ILE A 217 -3.36 20.34 -5.69
N ILE A 218 -3.84 19.20 -6.19
CA ILE A 218 -3.98 17.94 -5.47
C ILE A 218 -2.90 16.99 -6.00
N PHE A 219 -1.90 16.72 -5.18
CA PHE A 219 -0.89 15.70 -5.46
C PHE A 219 -1.38 14.35 -4.97
N VAL A 220 -1.26 13.30 -5.79
CA VAL A 220 -1.66 11.94 -5.44
C VAL A 220 -0.40 11.08 -5.44
N THR A 221 -0.03 10.55 -4.27
CA THR A 221 1.19 9.75 -4.10
C THR A 221 1.02 8.70 -3.00
N ASP A 222 1.63 7.54 -3.17
CA ASP A 222 1.77 6.53 -2.12
C ASP A 222 3.13 6.60 -1.40
N ASP A 223 3.95 7.63 -1.68
CA ASP A 223 5.14 7.90 -0.89
C ASP A 223 4.73 8.23 0.56
N GLY A 224 5.16 7.41 1.48
CA GLY A 224 4.80 7.51 2.91
C GLY A 224 5.74 8.33 3.76
N LYS A 225 6.78 8.96 3.17
CA LYS A 225 7.85 9.64 3.90
C LYS A 225 7.37 10.84 4.71
N SER A 226 8.07 11.11 5.82
CA SER A 226 7.75 12.19 6.75
C SER A 226 7.96 13.59 6.16
N ASP A 227 8.68 13.73 5.07
CA ASP A 227 8.90 15.00 4.37
C ASP A 227 7.75 15.39 3.41
N TRP A 228 6.87 14.45 3.05
CA TRP A 228 5.60 14.74 2.40
C TRP A 228 4.43 14.86 3.39
N TRP A 229 4.49 14.13 4.50
CA TRP A 229 3.38 13.96 5.43
C TRP A 229 3.67 14.49 6.83
N HIS A 230 2.70 15.14 7.44
CA HIS A 230 2.69 15.40 8.87
C HIS A 230 2.35 14.11 9.60
N ILE A 231 3.35 13.48 10.22
CA ILE A 231 3.18 12.22 10.96
C ILE A 231 3.19 12.51 12.45
N HIS A 232 2.17 12.06 13.17
CA HIS A 232 2.11 12.13 14.63
C HIS A 232 1.78 10.75 15.21
N ARG A 233 2.68 10.22 16.03
CA ARG A 233 2.55 8.88 16.64
C ARG A 233 2.23 7.79 15.60
N GLY A 234 2.96 7.77 14.49
CA GLY A 234 2.78 6.82 13.41
C GLY A 234 1.52 7.03 12.55
N LYS A 235 0.71 8.08 12.79
CA LYS A 235 -0.48 8.39 11.99
C LYS A 235 -0.21 9.58 11.08
N LYS A 236 -0.56 9.46 9.80
CA LYS A 236 -0.56 10.57 8.85
C LYS A 236 -1.73 11.49 9.16
N MET A 237 -1.43 12.74 9.53
CA MET A 237 -2.42 13.76 9.89
C MET A 237 -2.84 14.62 8.69
N GLY A 238 -2.09 14.55 7.59
CA GLY A 238 -2.28 15.34 6.37
C GLY A 238 -0.94 15.69 5.73
N PRO A 239 -0.94 16.56 4.70
CA PRO A 239 0.29 17.07 4.11
C PRO A 239 1.19 17.76 5.15
N HIS A 240 2.50 17.71 4.95
CA HIS A 240 3.44 18.40 5.84
C HIS A 240 3.13 19.91 5.90
N PRO A 241 2.98 20.52 7.10
CA PRO A 241 2.56 21.93 7.25
C PRO A 241 3.43 22.92 6.46
N ALA A 242 4.75 22.71 6.45
CA ALA A 242 5.68 23.57 5.73
C ALA A 242 5.42 23.57 4.21
N LEU A 243 5.00 22.43 3.62
CA LEU A 243 4.65 22.36 2.21
C LEU A 243 3.41 23.20 1.91
N ILE A 244 2.38 23.13 2.75
CA ILE A 244 1.15 23.94 2.58
C ILE A 244 1.48 25.43 2.67
N GLU A 245 2.26 25.82 3.68
CA GLU A 245 2.65 27.23 3.91
C GLU A 245 3.53 27.76 2.80
N GLU A 246 4.54 27.00 2.37
CA GLU A 246 5.43 27.38 1.28
C GLU A 246 4.68 27.50 -0.05
N PHE A 247 3.84 26.51 -0.38
CA PHE A 247 3.07 26.53 -1.63
C PHE A 247 2.14 27.75 -1.70
N LEU A 248 1.42 28.02 -0.62
CA LEU A 248 0.56 29.19 -0.53
C LEU A 248 1.36 30.50 -0.66
N ALA A 249 2.49 30.62 0.01
CA ALA A 249 3.34 31.80 -0.04
C ALA A 249 3.92 32.04 -1.45
N MET A 250 4.32 30.96 -2.16
CA MET A 250 4.94 31.07 -3.47
C MET A 250 3.92 31.27 -4.60
N THR A 251 2.71 30.70 -4.48
CA THR A 251 1.74 30.62 -5.60
C THR A 251 0.46 31.40 -5.36
N GLY A 252 0.12 31.69 -4.10
CA GLY A 252 -1.20 32.18 -3.71
C GLY A 252 -2.31 31.15 -3.86
N GLN A 253 -1.96 29.86 -4.10
CA GLN A 253 -2.90 28.76 -4.33
C GLN A 253 -2.81 27.73 -3.22
N GLU A 254 -3.86 26.90 -3.08
CA GLU A 254 -3.91 25.82 -2.11
C GLU A 254 -3.21 24.58 -2.64
N PHE A 255 -2.65 23.79 -1.70
CA PHE A 255 -2.03 22.50 -1.93
C PHE A 255 -2.66 21.43 -1.03
N HIS A 256 -2.79 20.22 -1.56
CA HIS A 256 -3.21 19.05 -0.79
C HIS A 256 -2.58 17.79 -1.35
N ILE A 257 -2.44 16.77 -0.48
CA ILE A 257 -1.96 15.44 -0.87
C ILE A 257 -3.00 14.41 -0.48
N TYR A 258 -3.24 13.45 -1.37
CA TYR A 258 -3.98 12.22 -1.09
C TYR A 258 -3.08 11.00 -1.33
N GLU A 259 -3.18 10.01 -0.46
CA GLU A 259 -2.82 8.64 -0.83
C GLU A 259 -3.83 8.10 -1.85
N LEU A 260 -3.42 7.14 -2.68
CA LEU A 260 -4.30 6.58 -3.72
C LEU A 260 -5.66 6.15 -3.17
N LEU A 261 -5.68 5.45 -2.04
CA LEU A 261 -6.94 4.98 -1.44
C LEU A 261 -7.85 6.11 -0.99
N GLN A 262 -7.28 7.16 -0.39
CA GLN A 262 -8.03 8.34 0.02
C GLN A 262 -8.58 9.09 -1.20
N PHE A 263 -7.76 9.21 -2.26
CA PHE A 263 -8.15 9.81 -3.53
C PHE A 263 -9.33 9.07 -4.16
N LEU A 264 -9.27 7.74 -4.25
CA LEU A 264 -10.34 6.91 -4.80
C LEU A 264 -11.62 6.97 -3.96
N ARG A 265 -11.52 6.94 -2.63
CA ARG A 265 -12.68 7.11 -1.73
C ARG A 265 -13.34 8.46 -1.89
N TYR A 266 -12.54 9.51 -2.00
CA TYR A 266 -13.08 10.85 -2.23
C TYR A 266 -13.78 10.95 -3.60
N ALA A 267 -13.16 10.40 -4.64
CA ALA A 267 -13.77 10.32 -5.98
C ALA A 267 -15.09 9.53 -5.96
N ALA A 268 -15.16 8.40 -5.24
CA ALA A 268 -16.39 7.62 -5.07
C ALA A 268 -17.52 8.44 -4.42
N GLY A 269 -17.20 9.19 -3.36
CA GLY A 269 -18.16 10.07 -2.68
C GLY A 269 -18.65 11.25 -3.54
N THR A 270 -17.94 11.59 -4.61
CA THR A 270 -18.29 12.68 -5.55
C THR A 270 -18.95 12.20 -6.85
N GLY A 271 -19.43 10.95 -6.89
CA GLY A 271 -20.25 10.42 -8.00
C GLY A 271 -19.52 9.47 -8.95
N SER A 272 -18.33 8.96 -8.59
CA SER A 272 -17.72 7.84 -9.32
C SER A 272 -18.39 6.51 -8.94
N GLN A 273 -18.44 5.54 -9.88
CA GLN A 273 -19.03 4.22 -9.63
C GLN A 273 -18.06 3.24 -8.95
N ILE A 274 -17.07 3.74 -8.23
CA ILE A 274 -16.10 2.90 -7.52
C ILE A 274 -16.80 2.16 -6.40
N LYS A 275 -16.65 0.83 -6.39
CA LYS A 275 -17.17 -0.02 -5.32
C LYS A 275 -16.16 -0.06 -4.17
N GLU A 276 -16.64 0.06 -2.91
CA GLU A 276 -15.78 -0.03 -1.72
C GLU A 276 -14.98 -1.34 -1.68
N ALA A 277 -15.55 -2.46 -2.14
CA ALA A 277 -14.85 -3.74 -2.28
C ALA A 277 -13.61 -3.65 -3.20
N SER A 278 -13.64 -2.80 -4.20
CA SER A 278 -12.50 -2.61 -5.11
C SER A 278 -11.46 -1.67 -4.52
N VAL A 279 -11.88 -0.67 -3.75
CA VAL A 279 -10.96 0.16 -2.96
C VAL A 279 -10.20 -0.71 -1.96
N GLN A 280 -10.87 -1.69 -1.33
CA GLN A 280 -10.21 -2.64 -0.42
C GLN A 280 -9.22 -3.55 -1.15
N LYS A 281 -9.54 -4.06 -2.34
CA LYS A 281 -8.59 -4.84 -3.15
C LYS A 281 -7.34 -4.05 -3.53
N ILE A 282 -7.50 -2.76 -3.83
CA ILE A 282 -6.37 -1.85 -4.09
C ILE A 282 -5.52 -1.70 -2.82
N ALA A 283 -6.15 -1.52 -1.66
CA ALA A 283 -5.45 -1.44 -0.38
C ALA A 283 -4.61 -2.69 -0.11
N ASP A 284 -5.21 -3.86 -0.29
CA ASP A 284 -4.54 -5.15 -0.07
C ASP A 284 -3.38 -5.34 -1.06
N SER A 285 -3.53 -4.91 -2.31
CA SER A 285 -2.48 -4.98 -3.33
C SER A 285 -1.31 -4.04 -3.03
N ILE A 286 -1.57 -2.79 -2.65
CA ILE A 286 -0.53 -1.82 -2.27
C ILE A 286 0.23 -2.30 -1.03
N ALA A 287 -0.48 -2.84 -0.04
CA ALA A 287 0.14 -3.39 1.17
C ALA A 287 1.07 -4.57 0.84
N ALA A 288 0.66 -5.46 -0.07
CA ALA A 288 1.48 -6.58 -0.52
C ALA A 288 2.73 -6.13 -1.30
N GLU A 289 2.64 -5.06 -2.09
CA GLU A 289 3.79 -4.50 -2.81
C GLU A 289 4.82 -3.85 -1.88
N ALA A 290 4.37 -3.09 -0.90
CA ALA A 290 5.25 -2.46 0.09
C ALA A 290 6.09 -3.50 0.86
N GLU A 291 5.54 -4.70 1.08
CA GLU A 291 6.25 -5.82 1.70
C GLU A 291 7.32 -6.45 0.79
N THR A 292 7.15 -6.39 -0.54
CA THR A 292 8.10 -7.00 -1.49
C THR A 292 9.26 -6.07 -1.91
N GLU A 293 9.09 -4.76 -1.75
CA GLU A 293 10.11 -3.76 -2.12
C GLU A 293 11.15 -3.52 -1.01
N THR A 294 11.00 -4.12 0.18
CA THR A 294 11.93 -3.96 1.31
C THR A 294 13.07 -4.97 1.24
N PRO A 295 14.36 -4.58 1.17
CA PRO A 295 15.47 -5.51 1.01
C PRO A 295 15.76 -6.36 2.26
N GLY A 296 15.90 -7.67 2.08
CA GLY A 296 16.60 -8.62 2.97
C GLY A 296 16.01 -8.77 4.39
N SER A 297 16.64 -8.23 5.41
CA SER A 297 16.28 -8.48 6.82
C SER A 297 14.95 -7.86 7.26
N ALA A 298 14.55 -6.74 6.65
CA ALA A 298 13.27 -6.09 6.94
C ALA A 298 12.07 -6.86 6.35
N ALA A 299 12.25 -7.55 5.22
CA ALA A 299 11.19 -8.40 4.63
C ALA A 299 10.93 -9.65 5.47
N GLU A 300 11.97 -10.26 6.06
CA GLU A 300 11.81 -11.39 6.99
C GLU A 300 11.14 -10.95 8.29
N GLN A 301 11.48 -9.77 8.81
CA GLN A 301 10.85 -9.20 10.00
C GLN A 301 9.38 -8.82 9.72
N ALA A 302 9.07 -8.20 8.58
CA ALA A 302 7.71 -7.87 8.18
C ALA A 302 6.84 -9.12 7.98
N THR A 303 7.39 -10.18 7.40
CA THR A 303 6.70 -11.47 7.25
C THR A 303 6.42 -12.12 8.61
N SER A 304 7.38 -12.09 9.52
CA SER A 304 7.21 -12.59 10.89
C SER A 304 6.17 -11.77 11.68
N GLN A 305 6.20 -10.45 11.57
CA GLN A 305 5.20 -9.57 12.20
C GLN A 305 3.78 -9.82 11.67
N ARG A 306 3.64 -10.05 10.37
CA ARG A 306 2.33 -10.34 9.75
C ARG A 306 1.78 -11.69 10.20
N ALA A 307 2.62 -12.72 10.25
CA ALA A 307 2.24 -14.05 10.77
C ALA A 307 1.77 -13.94 12.22
N LEU A 308 2.53 -13.27 13.07
CA LEU A 308 2.18 -13.04 14.47
C LEU A 308 0.89 -12.23 14.64
N ARG A 309 0.66 -11.19 13.83
CA ARG A 309 -0.59 -10.41 13.84
C ARG A 309 -1.80 -11.24 13.39
N ALA A 310 -1.63 -12.13 12.41
CA ALA A 310 -2.67 -13.05 11.96
C ALA A 310 -3.01 -14.06 13.06
N GLU A 311 -1.99 -14.62 13.71
CA GLU A 311 -2.13 -15.54 14.83
C GLU A 311 -2.80 -14.87 16.04
N LEU A 312 -2.42 -13.63 16.36
CA LEU A 312 -3.05 -12.85 17.42
C LEU A 312 -4.54 -12.65 17.17
N ARG A 313 -4.93 -12.24 15.95
CA ARG A 313 -6.36 -12.11 15.58
C ARG A 313 -7.12 -13.41 15.71
N SER A 314 -6.50 -14.53 15.34
CA SER A 314 -7.09 -15.87 15.51
C SER A 314 -7.32 -16.22 16.98
N LYS A 315 -6.36 -15.88 17.85
CA LYS A 315 -6.48 -16.14 19.30
C LYS A 315 -7.49 -15.20 19.97
N GLU A 316 -7.58 -13.96 19.53
CA GLU A 316 -8.60 -13.00 20.00
C GLU A 316 -10.01 -13.46 19.60
N ALA A 317 -10.22 -13.95 18.38
CA ALA A 317 -11.49 -14.52 17.96
C ALA A 317 -11.86 -15.82 18.71
N GLU A 318 -10.88 -16.69 19.00
CA GLU A 318 -11.05 -17.87 19.84
C GLU A 318 -11.49 -17.46 21.27
N LEU A 319 -10.84 -16.44 21.82
CA LEU A 319 -11.13 -15.92 23.15
C LEU A 319 -12.55 -15.36 23.25
N ASP A 320 -12.98 -14.56 22.26
CA ASP A 320 -14.34 -14.01 22.19
C ASP A 320 -15.39 -15.12 22.12
N GLY A 321 -15.13 -16.17 21.32
CA GLY A 321 -15.99 -17.36 21.24
C GLY A 321 -16.11 -18.12 22.57
N LEU A 322 -14.99 -18.30 23.28
CA LEU A 322 -14.99 -18.98 24.60
C LEU A 322 -15.69 -18.14 25.67
N ILE A 323 -15.48 -16.83 25.67
CA ILE A 323 -16.17 -15.90 26.60
C ILE A 323 -17.67 -15.93 26.36
N LYS A 324 -18.09 -15.87 25.09
CA LYS A 324 -19.51 -15.99 24.73
C LYS A 324 -20.10 -17.32 25.19
N SER A 325 -19.41 -18.42 24.95
CA SER A 325 -19.83 -19.75 25.41
C SER A 325 -19.96 -19.82 26.94
N LEU A 326 -19.10 -19.14 27.68
CA LEU A 326 -19.17 -19.08 29.15
C LEU A 326 -20.36 -18.22 29.64
N ILE A 327 -20.71 -17.14 28.92
CA ILE A 327 -21.84 -16.27 29.24
C ILE A 327 -23.19 -16.93 28.92
N ASP A 328 -23.24 -17.68 27.80
CA ASP A 328 -24.45 -18.33 27.30
C ASP A 328 -24.80 -19.64 28.04
N LEU A 329 -23.99 -20.06 29.04
CA LEU A 329 -24.31 -21.22 29.87
C LEU A 329 -25.58 -20.96 30.68
N PRO A 330 -26.59 -21.88 30.63
CA PRO A 330 -27.85 -21.69 31.33
C PRO A 330 -27.64 -21.64 32.85
N PRO A 331 -28.50 -20.95 33.59
CA PRO A 331 -28.44 -20.91 35.06
C PRO A 331 -28.68 -22.33 35.62
N THR A 332 -27.82 -22.74 36.49
CA THR A 332 -27.72 -24.12 37.04
C THR A 332 -29.00 -24.53 37.76
N SER A 333 -29.68 -25.61 37.33
CA SER A 333 -30.71 -26.26 38.13
C SER A 333 -30.07 -27.14 39.19
N GLN A 334 -30.68 -27.27 40.36
CA GLN A 334 -30.14 -27.95 41.54
C GLN A 334 -29.76 -29.46 41.35
N GLN A 335 -30.12 -30.07 40.20
CA GLN A 335 -29.83 -31.48 39.88
C GLN A 335 -28.70 -31.70 38.87
N ALA A 336 -28.15 -30.63 38.23
CA ALA A 336 -27.06 -30.73 37.23
C ALA A 336 -25.77 -29.98 37.67
N ALA A 337 -25.67 -29.64 38.94
CA ALA A 337 -24.65 -28.67 39.46
C ALA A 337 -23.21 -29.12 39.27
N THR A 338 -22.90 -30.40 39.26
CA THR A 338 -21.51 -30.90 39.13
C THR A 338 -21.01 -30.87 37.69
N ALA A 339 -21.81 -31.30 36.72
CA ALA A 339 -21.42 -31.33 35.31
C ALA A 339 -21.27 -29.92 34.70
N ASP A 340 -22.18 -28.99 35.12
CA ASP A 340 -22.11 -27.58 34.70
C ASP A 340 -20.89 -26.87 35.26
N GLU A 341 -20.51 -27.16 36.52
CA GLU A 341 -19.32 -26.56 37.14
C GLU A 341 -18.02 -27.08 36.48
N ASP A 342 -17.96 -28.36 36.10
CA ASP A 342 -16.83 -28.93 35.37
C ASP A 342 -16.68 -28.29 34.01
N VAL A 343 -17.76 -28.05 33.26
CA VAL A 343 -17.74 -27.32 31.97
C VAL A 343 -17.26 -25.88 32.15
N LYS A 344 -17.73 -25.18 33.18
CA LYS A 344 -17.25 -23.82 33.52
C LYS A 344 -15.77 -23.80 33.85
N GLN A 345 -15.26 -24.77 34.60
CA GLN A 345 -13.84 -24.86 34.94
C GLN A 345 -12.98 -25.12 33.69
N VAL A 346 -13.42 -26.02 32.80
CA VAL A 346 -12.74 -26.28 31.52
C VAL A 346 -12.68 -25.01 30.64
N LEU A 347 -13.81 -24.30 30.49
CA LEU A 347 -13.85 -23.05 29.72
C LEU A 347 -12.95 -21.97 30.33
N LYS A 348 -12.97 -21.79 31.65
CA LYS A 348 -12.10 -20.85 32.36
C LYS A 348 -10.61 -21.19 32.22
N ALA A 349 -10.27 -22.50 32.23
CA ALA A 349 -8.91 -22.95 32.00
C ALA A 349 -8.45 -22.65 30.57
N ARG A 350 -9.31 -22.93 29.57
CA ARG A 350 -9.02 -22.62 28.17
C ARG A 350 -8.91 -21.11 27.89
N ILE A 351 -9.78 -20.30 28.49
CA ILE A 351 -9.69 -18.83 28.42
C ILE A 351 -8.33 -18.35 28.95
N ARG A 352 -7.87 -18.87 30.09
CA ARG A 352 -6.56 -18.51 30.65
C ARG A 352 -5.42 -18.89 29.74
N GLU A 353 -5.46 -20.08 29.15
CA GLU A 353 -4.45 -20.56 28.20
C GLU A 353 -4.39 -19.67 26.95
N VAL A 354 -5.53 -19.40 26.29
CA VAL A 354 -5.60 -18.57 25.09
C VAL A 354 -5.18 -17.13 25.38
N THR A 355 -5.54 -16.58 26.55
CA THR A 355 -5.10 -15.26 27.00
C THR A 355 -3.58 -15.18 27.17
N SER A 356 -2.98 -16.22 27.75
CA SER A 356 -1.52 -16.32 27.89
C SER A 356 -0.81 -16.36 26.54
N LEU A 357 -1.33 -17.14 25.58
CA LEU A 357 -0.80 -17.20 24.23
C LEU A 357 -0.92 -15.87 23.49
N ALA A 358 -2.07 -15.22 23.56
CA ALA A 358 -2.28 -13.89 22.96
C ALA A 358 -1.33 -12.84 23.56
N THR A 359 -1.06 -12.91 24.87
CA THR A 359 -0.09 -12.03 25.54
C THR A 359 1.33 -12.27 25.06
N ALA A 360 1.77 -13.53 24.96
CA ALA A 360 3.08 -13.89 24.46
C ALA A 360 3.30 -13.41 23.00
N ILE A 361 2.28 -13.53 22.14
CA ILE A 361 2.34 -13.04 20.76
C ILE A 361 2.45 -11.50 20.74
N ARG A 362 1.73 -10.78 21.60
CA ARG A 362 1.86 -9.31 21.73
C ARG A 362 3.26 -8.89 22.18
N GLU A 363 3.86 -9.61 23.10
CA GLU A 363 5.23 -9.36 23.55
C GLU A 363 6.25 -9.60 22.43
N GLN A 364 6.09 -10.67 21.64
CA GLN A 364 6.92 -10.94 20.47
C GLN A 364 6.78 -9.84 19.40
N LEU A 365 5.56 -9.37 19.13
CA LEU A 365 5.31 -8.26 18.22
C LEU A 365 5.99 -6.98 18.70
N ALA A 366 5.87 -6.65 19.99
CA ALA A 366 6.50 -5.47 20.57
C ALA A 366 8.03 -5.53 20.52
N ALA A 367 8.63 -6.71 20.69
CA ALA A 367 10.06 -6.91 20.54
C ALA A 367 10.54 -6.67 19.10
N LEU A 368 9.80 -7.16 18.11
CA LEU A 368 10.08 -6.94 16.68
C LEU A 368 9.86 -5.48 16.23
N GLU A 369 8.96 -4.75 16.89
CA GLU A 369 8.71 -3.32 16.63
C GLU A 369 9.74 -2.41 17.33
N GLY A 370 10.31 -2.86 18.45
CA GLY A 370 11.36 -2.13 19.20
C GLY A 370 12.74 -2.19 18.55
N ASP A 371 13.04 -3.24 17.80
CA ASP A 371 14.34 -3.43 17.12
C ASP A 371 14.45 -2.62 15.79
N SER A 372 13.33 -2.10 15.29
CA SER A 372 13.29 -1.25 14.10
C SER A 372 13.52 0.25 14.37
N GLY A 373 13.85 0.62 15.62
CA GLY A 373 13.99 2.00 16.08
C GLY A 373 15.40 2.40 16.57
N SER A 374 16.42 1.56 16.35
CA SER A 374 17.82 1.88 16.74
C SER A 374 18.76 2.06 15.55
#